data_c06ce3114e3bf5fdaab1383900b1217a
#
_entry.id   c06ce3114e3bf5fdaab1383900b1217a
#
_cell.length_a   1.000
_cell.length_b   1.000
_cell.length_c   1.000
_cell.angle_alpha   90.00
_cell.angle_beta   90.00
_cell.angle_gamma   90.00
#
_symmetry.space_group_name_H-M   'P 1'
#
loop_
_entity.id
_entity.type
_entity.pdbx_description
1 polymer ?
#
loop_
_entity_poly.entity_id
_entity_poly.type
_entity_poly.pdbx_seq_one_letter_code
_entity_poly.pdbx_strand_id
1 'polypeptide(L)'
;DRDDYLIVEQKVNPYTFFAFGIETDEPSQCKIEQNLSDTYDDMSMNFPDSYYDYVHNQSWILTPEDEFTFYVRCQDKNGNWNIDAFVVQVETGKGEDITPPSIEATSINNNGYVPFGVNKTPISIYINEPADCRWDSVDVDYSMMSQPFLCQGTTDSLLNYFDDECVGELNVTDYENNYYFACNDSSGNSNTENYAFTLYGTDPLLIDLTSPNGTLYTDQTVLYVETSEGADGGVSVCSYGGIEFFESNYSVHQQTLEDLTTGSYSYGIDCVDVAGNMNATTINFEIAVDEEAPDITSLYLQENTVYVDFDETVSCEYYFESFSFGSGTSFSSSFALVDGTSDYYIICQDEYENEASFVVSV
;
A
#
# COMPACT_ATOMS: atom_id res chain seq x y z
N ASP A 1 38.70 -14.74 32.05
CA ASP A 1 38.17 -14.01 30.92
C ASP A 1 38.17 -14.96 29.72
N ARG A 2 36.99 -15.37 29.30
CA ARG A 2 36.78 -16.07 28.04
C ARG A 2 36.02 -15.10 27.15
N ASP A 3 36.53 -14.83 25.97
CA ASP A 3 35.91 -13.90 25.00
C ASP A 3 34.58 -14.43 24.43
N ASP A 4 34.19 -15.66 24.82
CA ASP A 4 33.02 -16.41 24.37
C ASP A 4 31.91 -16.60 25.47
N TYR A 5 32.03 -15.84 26.59
CA TYR A 5 31.12 -16.04 27.72
C TYR A 5 30.88 -14.78 28.52
N LEU A 6 29.60 -14.43 28.71
CA LEU A 6 29.14 -13.35 29.56
C LEU A 6 28.36 -13.89 30.74
N ILE A 7 28.83 -13.66 31.97
CA ILE A 7 28.07 -13.89 33.19
C ILE A 7 27.63 -12.56 33.76
N VAL A 8 26.33 -12.41 33.96
CA VAL A 8 25.78 -11.27 34.68
C VAL A 8 25.83 -11.57 36.16
N GLU A 9 26.85 -11.04 36.86
CA GLU A 9 27.12 -11.36 38.29
C GLU A 9 26.03 -10.83 39.25
N GLN A 10 25.27 -9.82 38.80
CA GLN A 10 24.19 -9.21 39.57
C GLN A 10 22.84 -9.78 39.12
N LYS A 11 22.02 -10.25 40.06
CA LYS A 11 20.67 -10.67 39.75
C LYS A 11 19.84 -9.54 39.17
N VAL A 12 19.17 -9.83 38.08
CA VAL A 12 18.26 -8.90 37.39
C VAL A 12 16.90 -8.96 38.09
N ASN A 13 16.21 -7.83 38.19
CA ASN A 13 14.82 -7.82 38.67
C ASN A 13 13.91 -8.53 37.65
N PRO A 14 12.96 -9.35 38.13
CA PRO A 14 11.97 -9.94 37.24
C PRO A 14 11.13 -8.90 36.53
N TYR A 15 10.60 -9.27 35.38
CA TYR A 15 9.75 -8.44 34.51
C TYR A 15 10.37 -7.10 34.05
N THR A 16 11.68 -6.92 34.20
CA THR A 16 12.42 -5.81 33.65
C THR A 16 13.14 -6.19 32.35
N PHE A 17 13.34 -5.20 31.48
CA PHE A 17 14.14 -5.42 30.27
C PHE A 17 15.60 -5.73 30.63
N PHE A 18 16.04 -6.91 30.28
CA PHE A 18 17.44 -7.29 30.28
C PHE A 18 17.98 -7.13 28.87
N ALA A 19 18.86 -6.16 28.68
CA ALA A 19 19.47 -5.89 27.37
C ALA A 19 20.97 -6.21 27.40
N PHE A 20 21.46 -6.84 26.34
CA PHE A 20 22.88 -7.05 26.11
C PHE A 20 23.22 -6.89 24.63
N GLY A 21 24.48 -6.61 24.35
CA GLY A 21 25.01 -6.56 22.99
C GLY A 21 26.22 -7.45 22.84
N ILE A 22 26.43 -7.96 21.65
CA ILE A 22 27.63 -8.66 21.23
C ILE A 22 28.29 -7.92 20.08
N GLU A 23 29.61 -7.96 20.04
CA GLU A 23 30.41 -7.40 18.94
C GLU A 23 31.16 -8.53 18.25
N THR A 24 31.14 -8.54 16.93
CA THR A 24 31.84 -9.51 16.09
C THR A 24 33.03 -8.84 15.39
N ASP A 25 34.08 -9.58 15.10
CA ASP A 25 35.29 -9.09 14.43
C ASP A 25 35.08 -8.85 12.92
N GLU A 26 33.98 -9.38 12.36
CA GLU A 26 33.56 -9.16 10.98
C GLU A 26 32.04 -9.02 10.86
N PRO A 27 31.54 -8.38 9.77
CA PRO A 27 30.10 -8.23 9.58
C PRO A 27 29.39 -9.57 9.49
N SER A 28 28.46 -9.83 10.40
CA SER A 28 27.77 -11.11 10.53
C SER A 28 26.27 -10.95 10.77
N GLN A 29 25.53 -12.03 10.63
CA GLN A 29 24.17 -12.19 11.12
C GLN A 29 24.17 -13.13 12.31
N CYS A 30 23.51 -12.76 13.39
CA CYS A 30 23.51 -13.57 14.61
C CYS A 30 22.14 -14.15 14.92
N LYS A 31 22.14 -15.35 15.47
CA LYS A 31 20.98 -16.05 16.01
C LYS A 31 21.21 -16.39 17.49
N ILE A 32 20.12 -16.57 18.22
CA ILE A 32 20.15 -16.80 19.65
C ILE A 32 19.05 -17.77 20.07
N GLU A 33 19.37 -18.68 21.00
CA GLU A 33 18.43 -19.64 21.57
C GLU A 33 18.82 -20.01 23.02
N GLN A 34 17.87 -20.54 23.77
CA GLN A 34 18.12 -21.08 25.12
C GLN A 34 18.69 -22.50 25.07
N ASN A 35 18.40 -23.24 24.03
CA ASN A 35 18.95 -24.57 23.84
C ASN A 35 20.15 -24.52 22.92
N LEU A 36 21.23 -25.18 23.29
CA LEU A 36 22.43 -25.25 22.43
C LEU A 36 22.11 -26.04 21.15
N SER A 37 22.08 -25.36 20.03
CA SER A 37 21.98 -25.98 18.71
C SER A 37 23.35 -26.30 18.14
N ASP A 38 23.47 -27.40 17.36
CA ASP A 38 24.74 -27.87 16.82
C ASP A 38 25.35 -26.91 15.79
N THR A 39 24.48 -26.29 14.97
CA THR A 39 24.91 -25.38 13.90
C THR A 39 24.13 -24.07 13.94
N TYR A 40 24.62 -23.04 13.20
CA TYR A 40 23.92 -21.78 13.00
C TYR A 40 22.56 -21.98 12.30
N ASP A 41 22.49 -22.93 11.35
CA ASP A 41 21.27 -23.16 10.56
C ASP A 41 20.16 -23.84 11.39
N ASP A 42 20.52 -24.60 12.42
CA ASP A 42 19.57 -25.24 13.32
C ASP A 42 18.87 -24.26 14.27
N MET A 43 19.42 -23.06 14.42
CA MET A 43 18.83 -22.00 15.26
C MET A 43 17.73 -21.27 14.53
N SER A 44 16.62 -20.99 15.22
CA SER A 44 15.41 -20.38 14.64
C SER A 44 15.28 -18.88 14.88
N MET A 45 15.81 -18.34 15.99
CA MET A 45 15.61 -16.96 16.39
C MET A 45 16.78 -16.07 15.95
N ASN A 46 16.47 -15.04 15.14
CA ASN A 46 17.43 -14.02 14.76
C ASN A 46 17.48 -12.89 15.79
N PHE A 47 18.64 -12.22 15.88
CA PHE A 47 18.67 -10.90 16.53
C PHE A 47 17.77 -9.92 15.77
N PRO A 48 17.14 -8.93 16.46
CA PRO A 48 16.27 -7.94 15.83
C PRO A 48 16.94 -7.20 14.68
N ASP A 49 18.22 -6.83 14.86
CA ASP A 49 19.08 -6.19 13.87
C ASP A 49 19.83 -7.24 13.04
N SER A 50 19.10 -8.10 12.33
CA SER A 50 19.64 -9.26 11.61
C SER A 50 20.34 -8.92 10.27
N TYR A 51 20.87 -7.73 10.12
CA TYR A 51 21.73 -7.36 8.99
C TYR A 51 23.19 -7.72 9.28
N TYR A 52 23.99 -7.85 8.23
CA TYR A 52 25.43 -8.05 8.36
C TYR A 52 26.09 -6.80 8.96
N ASP A 53 26.16 -6.78 10.28
CA ASP A 53 26.76 -5.70 11.07
C ASP A 53 27.82 -6.28 12.04
N TYR A 54 28.56 -5.39 12.70
CA TYR A 54 29.54 -5.73 13.74
C TYR A 54 28.94 -5.80 15.14
N VAL A 55 27.80 -5.09 15.37
CA VAL A 55 27.15 -4.98 16.68
C VAL A 55 25.75 -5.50 16.59
N HIS A 56 25.39 -6.42 17.50
CA HIS A 56 24.07 -7.01 17.59
C HIS A 56 23.53 -6.82 18.99
N ASN A 57 22.35 -6.23 19.12
CA ASN A 57 21.70 -5.96 20.39
C ASN A 57 20.44 -6.82 20.55
N GLN A 58 20.24 -7.31 21.76
CA GLN A 58 19.06 -8.08 22.14
C GLN A 58 18.57 -7.62 23.50
N SER A 59 17.26 -7.66 23.70
CA SER A 59 16.65 -7.42 25.00
C SER A 59 15.52 -8.43 25.25
N TRP A 60 15.37 -8.84 26.50
CA TRP A 60 14.32 -9.74 26.96
C TRP A 60 13.74 -9.30 28.28
N ILE A 61 12.52 -9.77 28.54
CA ILE A 61 11.89 -9.72 29.84
C ILE A 61 12.05 -11.11 30.46
N LEU A 62 12.63 -11.16 31.63
CA LEU A 62 12.95 -12.42 32.32
C LEU A 62 11.95 -12.68 33.45
N THR A 63 11.47 -13.91 33.55
CA THR A 63 10.56 -14.36 34.62
C THR A 63 11.26 -14.44 35.98
N PRO A 64 10.52 -14.41 37.11
CA PRO A 64 11.11 -14.49 38.44
C PRO A 64 11.74 -15.86 38.76
N GLU A 65 12.76 -15.83 39.62
CA GLU A 65 13.34 -17.01 40.26
C GLU A 65 13.98 -18.07 39.34
N ASP A 66 14.53 -17.62 38.19
CA ASP A 66 15.11 -18.56 37.23
C ASP A 66 16.55 -18.19 36.83
N GLU A 67 17.26 -19.15 36.27
CA GLU A 67 18.58 -19.00 35.69
C GLU A 67 18.47 -19.21 34.16
N PHE A 68 18.83 -18.19 33.40
CA PHE A 68 18.73 -18.21 31.95
C PHE A 68 20.10 -18.34 31.33
N THR A 69 20.21 -19.29 30.39
CA THR A 69 21.39 -19.43 29.53
C THR A 69 20.99 -19.27 28.08
N PHE A 70 21.63 -18.34 27.41
CA PHE A 70 21.43 -18.10 25.99
C PHE A 70 22.69 -18.44 25.22
N TYR A 71 22.50 -19.07 24.07
CA TYR A 71 23.56 -19.46 23.15
C TYR A 71 23.45 -18.64 21.88
N VAL A 72 24.54 -18.00 21.47
CA VAL A 72 24.58 -17.13 20.27
C VAL A 72 25.54 -17.70 19.26
N ARG A 73 25.09 -17.79 18.01
CA ARG A 73 25.94 -18.08 16.86
C ARG A 73 25.77 -16.99 15.81
N CYS A 74 26.90 -16.60 15.21
CA CYS A 74 26.94 -15.58 14.18
C CYS A 74 27.56 -16.17 12.90
N GLN A 75 27.06 -15.75 11.73
CA GLN A 75 27.52 -16.22 10.44
C GLN A 75 27.90 -15.03 9.54
N ASP A 76 29.07 -15.08 8.91
CA ASP A 76 29.53 -14.11 7.93
C ASP A 76 28.83 -14.27 6.55
N LYS A 77 29.11 -13.38 5.63
CA LYS A 77 28.56 -13.42 4.24
C LYS A 77 29.07 -14.61 3.41
N ASN A 78 30.14 -15.28 3.84
CA ASN A 78 30.71 -16.44 3.17
C ASN A 78 30.14 -17.76 3.68
N GLY A 79 29.28 -17.70 4.72
CA GLY A 79 28.68 -18.86 5.37
C GLY A 79 29.55 -19.46 6.48
N ASN A 80 30.63 -18.81 6.90
CA ASN A 80 31.40 -19.26 8.08
C ASN A 80 30.68 -18.79 9.35
N TRP A 81 30.61 -19.66 10.34
CA TRP A 81 29.98 -19.37 11.62
C TRP A 81 30.88 -19.82 12.78
N ASN A 82 30.70 -19.20 13.96
CA ASN A 82 31.47 -19.55 15.14
C ASN A 82 31.10 -20.95 15.62
N ILE A 83 32.12 -21.88 15.69
CA ILE A 83 31.95 -23.28 16.07
C ILE A 83 31.52 -23.40 17.53
N ASP A 84 32.13 -22.63 18.43
CA ASP A 84 31.71 -22.50 19.80
C ASP A 84 30.69 -21.37 19.92
N ALA A 85 29.51 -21.66 20.51
CA ALA A 85 28.52 -20.64 20.76
C ALA A 85 29.00 -19.66 21.82
N PHE A 86 28.74 -18.36 21.60
CA PHE A 86 28.86 -17.38 22.66
C PHE A 86 27.75 -17.62 23.67
N VAL A 87 28.06 -17.59 24.96
CA VAL A 87 27.13 -17.95 26.03
C VAL A 87 26.85 -16.74 26.92
N VAL A 88 25.57 -16.43 27.14
CA VAL A 88 25.12 -15.40 28.07
C VAL A 88 24.36 -16.09 29.20
N GLN A 89 24.81 -15.90 30.43
CA GLN A 89 24.12 -16.38 31.63
C GLN A 89 23.65 -15.22 32.47
N VAL A 90 22.39 -15.28 32.87
CA VAL A 90 21.75 -14.27 33.73
C VAL A 90 20.82 -14.98 34.74
N GLU A 91 20.81 -14.51 35.98
CA GLU A 91 19.94 -15.02 37.05
C GLU A 91 18.98 -13.90 37.49
N THR A 92 17.69 -14.23 37.61
CA THR A 92 16.71 -13.31 38.18
C THR A 92 16.61 -13.44 39.68
N GLY A 93 16.32 -12.32 40.34
CA GLY A 93 16.21 -12.25 41.81
C GLY A 93 14.87 -12.78 42.32
N LYS A 94 14.85 -13.08 43.64
CA LYS A 94 13.62 -13.37 44.41
C LYS A 94 12.96 -12.10 44.98
N GLY A 95 13.29 -10.93 44.45
CA GLY A 95 12.72 -9.65 44.93
C GLY A 95 11.20 -9.60 44.80
N GLU A 96 10.54 -8.85 45.67
CA GLU A 96 9.15 -8.43 45.41
C GLU A 96 9.10 -7.75 44.04
N ASP A 97 8.16 -8.17 43.21
CA ASP A 97 7.88 -7.50 41.98
C ASP A 97 7.35 -6.09 42.29
N ILE A 98 8.09 -5.09 41.88
CA ILE A 98 7.78 -3.66 42.07
C ILE A 98 7.62 -2.91 40.74
N THR A 99 7.67 -3.64 39.63
CA THR A 99 7.53 -3.09 38.29
C THR A 99 6.07 -3.12 37.85
N PRO A 100 5.48 -2.00 37.46
CA PRO A 100 4.14 -2.03 36.92
C PRO A 100 4.12 -2.60 35.50
N PRO A 101 3.04 -3.30 35.12
CA PRO A 101 2.87 -3.75 33.75
C PRO A 101 2.87 -2.59 32.77
N SER A 102 3.41 -2.79 31.58
CA SER A 102 3.40 -1.83 30.47
C SER A 102 2.76 -2.41 29.23
N ILE A 103 2.03 -1.58 28.48
CA ILE A 103 1.44 -1.95 27.20
C ILE A 103 2.45 -1.59 26.12
N GLU A 104 2.99 -2.61 25.45
CA GLU A 104 4.07 -2.47 24.46
C GLU A 104 3.56 -2.26 23.05
N ALA A 105 2.41 -2.89 22.72
CA ALA A 105 1.81 -2.77 21.39
C ALA A 105 0.30 -2.99 21.42
N THR A 106 -0.35 -2.64 20.32
CA THR A 106 -1.76 -2.90 20.05
C THR A 106 -1.94 -3.48 18.63
N SER A 107 -2.93 -4.34 18.44
CA SER A 107 -3.22 -4.96 17.13
C SER A 107 -3.75 -3.96 16.10
N ILE A 108 -4.29 -2.85 16.55
CA ILE A 108 -4.71 -1.70 15.72
C ILE A 108 -3.82 -0.53 16.10
N ASN A 109 -3.36 0.23 15.12
CA ASN A 109 -2.56 1.43 15.40
C ASN A 109 -3.37 2.48 16.15
N ASN A 110 -2.74 3.15 17.11
CA ASN A 110 -3.32 4.34 17.72
C ASN A 110 -3.58 5.40 16.65
N ASN A 111 -4.73 6.07 16.70
CA ASN A 111 -5.26 6.94 15.66
C ASN A 111 -5.63 6.18 14.35
N GLY A 112 -5.89 4.88 14.44
CA GLY A 112 -6.37 4.07 13.33
C GLY A 112 -7.83 4.33 13.01
N TYR A 113 -8.23 3.90 11.82
CA TYR A 113 -9.61 4.03 11.34
C TYR A 113 -10.39 2.73 11.49
N VAL A 114 -11.70 2.84 11.68
CA VAL A 114 -12.66 1.73 11.73
C VAL A 114 -13.65 1.89 10.58
N PRO A 115 -13.97 0.81 9.83
CA PRO A 115 -14.89 0.88 8.70
C PRO A 115 -16.26 1.43 9.06
N PHE A 116 -16.90 2.10 8.11
CA PHE A 116 -18.25 2.60 8.25
C PHE A 116 -19.25 1.52 8.69
N GLY A 117 -20.09 1.86 9.65
CA GLY A 117 -21.12 0.97 10.17
C GLY A 117 -20.62 -0.09 11.15
N VAL A 118 -19.33 -0.14 11.44
CA VAL A 118 -18.76 -1.00 12.49
C VAL A 118 -18.88 -0.28 13.83
N ASN A 119 -19.74 -0.79 14.71
CA ASN A 119 -20.01 -0.20 16.02
C ASN A 119 -19.14 -0.81 17.14
N LYS A 120 -18.43 -1.89 16.86
CA LYS A 120 -17.55 -2.60 17.78
C LYS A 120 -16.38 -3.19 17.02
N THR A 121 -15.19 -3.03 17.56
CA THR A 121 -13.98 -3.59 16.97
C THR A 121 -13.18 -4.37 18.00
N PRO A 122 -12.76 -5.59 17.68
CA PRO A 122 -11.84 -6.34 18.54
C PRO A 122 -10.47 -5.66 18.55
N ILE A 123 -9.82 -5.68 19.70
CA ILE A 123 -8.45 -5.21 19.86
C ILE A 123 -7.67 -6.17 20.73
N SER A 124 -6.43 -6.45 20.35
CA SER A 124 -5.45 -7.08 21.22
C SER A 124 -4.46 -6.02 21.72
N ILE A 125 -4.14 -6.05 22.98
CA ILE A 125 -3.02 -5.35 23.58
C ILE A 125 -1.98 -6.36 24.02
N TYR A 126 -0.72 -6.00 23.88
CA TYR A 126 0.42 -6.83 24.24
C TYR A 126 1.15 -6.18 25.38
N ILE A 127 1.35 -6.94 26.47
CA ILE A 127 1.91 -6.46 27.74
C ILE A 127 3.20 -7.19 28.07
N ASN A 128 4.06 -6.52 28.84
CA ASN A 128 5.39 -7.03 29.20
C ASN A 128 5.38 -8.13 30.26
N GLU A 129 4.27 -8.33 30.97
CA GLU A 129 4.14 -9.27 32.08
C GLU A 129 2.68 -9.68 32.31
N PRO A 130 2.41 -10.86 32.93
CA PRO A 130 1.05 -11.28 33.22
C PRO A 130 0.29 -10.28 34.11
N ALA A 131 -0.80 -9.72 33.61
CA ALA A 131 -1.62 -8.77 34.35
C ALA A 131 -3.11 -8.90 34.00
N ASP A 132 -3.98 -8.34 34.85
CA ASP A 132 -5.38 -8.08 34.54
C ASP A 132 -5.51 -6.67 33.95
N CYS A 133 -6.00 -6.57 32.73
CA CYS A 133 -6.14 -5.29 32.03
C CYS A 133 -7.60 -4.89 31.84
N ARG A 134 -7.83 -3.59 31.90
CA ARG A 134 -9.16 -3.00 31.70
C ARG A 134 -9.07 -1.77 30.85
N TRP A 135 -10.22 -1.35 30.33
CA TRP A 135 -10.34 -0.10 29.61
C TRP A 135 -11.63 0.65 30.00
N ASP A 136 -11.60 1.95 29.79
CA ASP A 136 -12.76 2.82 29.86
C ASP A 136 -12.63 3.96 28.83
N SER A 137 -13.74 4.62 28.50
CA SER A 137 -13.77 5.82 27.65
C SER A 137 -13.41 7.10 28.41
N VAL A 138 -13.27 7.02 29.73
CA VAL A 138 -12.89 8.11 30.61
C VAL A 138 -11.58 7.76 31.29
N ASP A 139 -10.67 8.73 31.38
CA ASP A 139 -9.40 8.57 32.08
C ASP A 139 -9.64 8.48 33.60
N VAL A 140 -9.67 7.25 34.09
CA VAL A 140 -9.92 6.91 35.49
C VAL A 140 -8.93 5.85 35.96
N ASP A 141 -8.76 5.74 37.28
CA ASP A 141 -7.90 4.71 37.85
C ASP A 141 -8.37 3.30 37.45
N TYR A 142 -7.42 2.33 37.30
CA TYR A 142 -7.70 0.94 36.99
C TYR A 142 -8.90 0.35 37.74
N SER A 143 -9.01 0.60 39.06
CA SER A 143 -10.10 0.08 39.90
C SER A 143 -11.50 0.59 39.54
N MET A 144 -11.60 1.70 38.81
CA MET A 144 -12.85 2.32 38.35
C MET A 144 -13.19 1.99 36.90
N MET A 145 -12.26 1.39 36.15
CA MET A 145 -12.50 0.98 34.77
C MET A 145 -13.51 -0.17 34.70
N SER A 146 -14.46 -0.06 33.78
CA SER A 146 -15.62 -0.94 33.71
C SER A 146 -15.49 -2.10 32.75
N GLN A 147 -14.61 -2.03 31.75
CA GLN A 147 -14.52 -2.99 30.66
C GLN A 147 -13.25 -3.83 30.80
N PRO A 148 -13.36 -5.17 30.92
CA PRO A 148 -12.17 -6.03 31.03
C PRO A 148 -11.58 -6.37 29.66
N PHE A 149 -10.27 -6.57 29.61
CA PHE A 149 -9.62 -7.41 28.62
C PHE A 149 -9.59 -8.86 29.12
N LEU A 150 -9.58 -9.79 28.19
CA LEU A 150 -9.35 -11.21 28.46
C LEU A 150 -7.85 -11.49 28.22
N CYS A 151 -7.07 -11.51 29.29
CA CYS A 151 -5.65 -11.81 29.22
C CYS A 151 -5.43 -13.32 29.35
N GLN A 152 -4.67 -13.90 28.44
CA GLN A 152 -4.24 -15.29 28.49
C GLN A 152 -2.80 -15.28 28.99
N GLY A 153 -2.63 -15.40 30.29
CA GLY A 153 -1.29 -15.55 30.88
C GLY A 153 -0.65 -16.83 30.35
N THR A 154 0.29 -16.70 29.44
CA THR A 154 1.10 -17.85 28.98
C THR A 154 2.38 -17.87 29.79
N THR A 155 2.61 -18.98 30.48
CA THR A 155 3.79 -19.19 31.32
C THR A 155 5.03 -19.68 30.54
N ASP A 156 4.98 -19.70 29.20
CA ASP A 156 5.95 -20.39 28.34
C ASP A 156 6.72 -19.49 27.37
N SER A 157 6.83 -18.19 27.65
CA SER A 157 7.19 -17.26 26.62
C SER A 157 8.49 -16.49 26.83
N LEU A 158 9.58 -17.21 26.84
CA LEU A 158 10.92 -16.61 26.77
C LEU A 158 11.37 -16.28 25.35
N LEU A 159 10.51 -16.48 24.33
CA LEU A 159 10.92 -16.40 22.94
C LEU A 159 10.24 -15.28 22.13
N ASN A 160 9.21 -14.62 22.65
CA ASN A 160 8.52 -13.56 21.95
C ASN A 160 8.41 -12.29 22.81
N TYR A 161 8.63 -11.16 22.22
CA TYR A 161 8.54 -9.83 22.82
C TYR A 161 7.12 -9.44 23.28
N PHE A 162 6.08 -10.24 22.92
CA PHE A 162 4.68 -9.89 23.07
C PHE A 162 3.86 -11.11 23.48
N ASP A 163 4.20 -11.72 24.62
CA ASP A 163 3.64 -13.02 24.96
C ASP A 163 2.35 -12.97 25.76
N ASP A 164 2.11 -11.91 26.49
CA ASP A 164 0.84 -11.75 27.20
C ASP A 164 -0.13 -10.92 26.39
N GLU A 165 -0.90 -11.61 25.53
CA GLU A 165 -1.96 -11.00 24.74
C GLU A 165 -3.23 -10.87 25.59
N CYS A 166 -3.77 -9.67 25.65
CA CYS A 166 -5.08 -9.38 26.23
C CYS A 166 -6.04 -8.92 25.15
N VAL A 167 -7.14 -9.63 24.96
CA VAL A 167 -8.16 -9.35 23.93
C VAL A 167 -9.34 -8.61 24.53
N GLY A 168 -9.73 -7.51 23.90
CA GLY A 168 -10.90 -6.72 24.26
C GLY A 168 -11.77 -6.36 23.06
N GLU A 169 -12.89 -5.71 23.32
CA GLU A 169 -13.79 -5.18 22.29
C GLU A 169 -14.08 -3.71 22.61
N LEU A 170 -13.74 -2.81 21.70
CA LEU A 170 -13.96 -1.38 21.83
C LEU A 170 -15.28 -0.99 21.14
N ASN A 171 -16.07 -0.13 21.78
CA ASN A 171 -17.29 0.42 21.20
C ASN A 171 -16.95 1.68 20.39
N VAL A 172 -17.32 1.68 19.10
CA VAL A 172 -17.13 2.82 18.19
C VAL A 172 -18.51 3.47 17.99
N THR A 173 -18.69 4.67 18.54
CA THR A 173 -19.99 5.38 18.54
C THR A 173 -19.92 6.72 17.85
N ASP A 174 -18.77 7.31 17.78
CA ASP A 174 -18.52 8.65 17.28
C ASP A 174 -17.43 8.64 16.21
N TYR A 175 -17.19 9.78 15.55
CA TYR A 175 -16.07 9.94 14.63
C TYR A 175 -14.74 9.78 15.36
N GLU A 176 -14.58 10.39 16.53
CA GLU A 176 -13.41 10.26 17.40
C GLU A 176 -13.80 9.53 18.69
N ASN A 177 -13.17 8.39 18.94
CA ASN A 177 -13.42 7.57 20.11
C ASN A 177 -12.12 7.43 20.91
N ASN A 178 -12.13 7.93 22.14
CA ASN A 178 -10.99 7.90 23.03
C ASN A 178 -11.18 6.79 24.07
N TYR A 179 -10.11 6.06 24.33
CA TYR A 179 -10.05 4.97 25.30
C TYR A 179 -8.81 5.10 26.16
N TYR A 180 -8.89 4.60 27.38
CA TYR A 180 -7.80 4.56 28.32
C TYR A 180 -7.65 3.13 28.82
N PHE A 181 -6.46 2.57 28.71
CA PHE A 181 -6.14 1.20 29.11
C PHE A 181 -5.27 1.22 30.34
N ALA A 182 -5.54 0.37 31.31
CA ALA A 182 -4.69 0.16 32.45
C ALA A 182 -4.64 -1.34 32.81
N CYS A 183 -3.49 -1.76 33.32
CA CYS A 183 -3.22 -3.12 33.75
C CYS A 183 -2.78 -3.13 35.21
N ASN A 184 -3.08 -4.23 35.91
CA ASN A 184 -2.63 -4.48 37.28
C ASN A 184 -2.12 -5.93 37.38
N ASP A 185 -0.90 -6.10 37.85
CA ASP A 185 -0.27 -7.41 38.02
C ASP A 185 -0.74 -8.14 39.29
N SER A 186 -0.25 -9.36 39.49
CA SER A 186 -0.56 -10.16 40.66
C SER A 186 0.09 -9.65 41.96
N SER A 187 1.09 -8.78 41.85
CA SER A 187 1.80 -8.15 42.98
C SER A 187 1.14 -6.85 43.45
N GLY A 188 0.16 -6.36 42.65
CA GLY A 188 -0.60 -5.15 42.94
C GLY A 188 -0.01 -3.88 42.32
N ASN A 189 0.96 -3.99 41.43
CA ASN A 189 1.48 -2.85 40.71
C ASN A 189 0.54 -2.53 39.53
N SER A 190 0.21 -1.26 39.37
CA SER A 190 -0.59 -0.76 38.23
C SER A 190 0.22 0.21 37.42
N ASN A 191 -0.12 0.37 36.15
CA ASN A 191 0.46 1.42 35.31
C ASN A 191 0.45 2.77 36.04
N THR A 192 1.53 3.50 35.92
CA THR A 192 1.65 4.85 36.52
C THR A 192 0.79 5.88 35.79
N GLU A 193 0.57 5.67 34.49
CA GLU A 193 -0.31 6.46 33.63
C GLU A 193 -1.10 5.51 32.74
N ASN A 194 -2.35 5.84 32.43
CA ASN A 194 -3.18 5.08 31.53
C ASN A 194 -2.66 5.20 30.10
N TYR A 195 -2.71 4.10 29.36
CA TYR A 195 -2.39 4.12 27.93
C TYR A 195 -3.53 4.75 27.16
N ALA A 196 -3.32 5.95 26.63
CA ALA A 196 -4.32 6.66 25.83
C ALA A 196 -4.34 6.11 24.39
N PHE A 197 -5.53 5.77 23.94
CA PHE A 197 -5.75 5.15 22.62
C PHE A 197 -6.95 5.78 21.94
N THR A 198 -6.82 6.12 20.66
CA THR A 198 -7.87 6.76 19.86
C THR A 198 -8.16 5.94 18.61
N LEU A 199 -9.44 5.79 18.29
CA LEU A 199 -9.91 5.27 17.01
C LEU A 199 -10.84 6.26 16.34
N TYR A 200 -10.73 6.37 15.01
CA TYR A 200 -11.62 7.17 14.20
C TYR A 200 -12.64 6.29 13.47
N GLY A 201 -13.94 6.55 13.69
CA GLY A 201 -15.00 6.04 12.83
C GLY A 201 -14.95 6.72 11.47
N THR A 202 -15.49 6.10 10.45
CA THR A 202 -15.48 6.65 9.08
C THR A 202 -16.88 6.76 8.51
N ASP A 203 -17.06 7.64 7.54
CA ASP A 203 -18.18 7.63 6.62
C ASP A 203 -17.95 6.57 5.51
N PRO A 204 -18.97 6.23 4.70
CA PRO A 204 -18.77 5.33 3.56
C PRO A 204 -17.87 5.99 2.51
N LEU A 205 -16.96 5.22 1.94
CA LEU A 205 -16.17 5.68 0.78
C LEU A 205 -17.12 5.95 -0.40
N LEU A 206 -17.01 7.12 -1.03
CA LEU A 206 -17.79 7.50 -2.21
C LEU A 206 -16.90 7.56 -3.46
N ILE A 207 -17.48 7.22 -4.60
CA ILE A 207 -16.91 7.49 -5.93
C ILE A 207 -17.75 8.61 -6.54
N ASP A 208 -17.19 9.82 -6.62
CA ASP A 208 -17.91 11.03 -7.02
C ASP A 208 -17.91 11.25 -8.52
N LEU A 209 -16.79 10.97 -9.16
CA LEU A 209 -16.62 11.22 -10.57
C LEU A 209 -15.84 10.09 -11.23
N THR A 210 -16.31 9.74 -12.42
CA THR A 210 -15.59 8.79 -13.29
C THR A 210 -15.63 9.27 -14.75
N SER A 211 -14.55 9.04 -15.45
CA SER A 211 -14.49 9.25 -16.91
C SER A 211 -13.54 8.21 -17.55
N PRO A 212 -13.61 8.02 -18.87
CA PRO A 212 -14.47 8.67 -19.83
C PRO A 212 -15.91 8.17 -19.83
N ASN A 213 -16.80 8.85 -20.54
CA ASN A 213 -18.15 8.38 -20.86
C ASN A 213 -18.52 8.82 -22.29
N GLY A 214 -19.46 8.11 -22.91
CA GLY A 214 -19.91 8.38 -24.28
C GLY A 214 -18.94 7.86 -25.34
N THR A 215 -18.94 8.49 -26.51
CA THR A 215 -18.12 8.08 -27.66
C THR A 215 -16.90 9.00 -27.76
N LEU A 216 -15.73 8.40 -27.89
CA LEU A 216 -14.45 9.07 -28.13
C LEU A 216 -13.98 8.76 -29.54
N TYR A 217 -13.40 9.76 -30.18
CA TYR A 217 -12.93 9.69 -31.58
C TYR A 217 -11.39 9.63 -31.64
N THR A 218 -10.78 9.13 -30.57
CA THR A 218 -9.33 8.96 -30.46
C THR A 218 -9.01 7.53 -29.99
N ASP A 219 -7.86 7.01 -30.34
CA ASP A 219 -7.36 5.70 -29.95
C ASP A 219 -6.76 5.65 -28.53
N GLN A 220 -6.84 6.76 -27.81
CA GLN A 220 -6.33 6.87 -26.43
C GLN A 220 -7.29 7.64 -25.53
N THR A 221 -7.26 7.30 -24.25
CA THR A 221 -8.05 7.99 -23.22
C THR A 221 -7.44 7.82 -21.84
N VAL A 222 -7.97 8.55 -20.87
CA VAL A 222 -7.58 8.40 -19.45
C VAL A 222 -8.78 7.90 -18.67
N LEU A 223 -8.63 6.73 -18.05
CA LEU A 223 -9.53 6.33 -16.97
C LEU A 223 -9.28 7.25 -15.78
N TYR A 224 -10.31 7.89 -15.30
CA TYR A 224 -10.28 8.84 -14.19
C TYR A 224 -11.32 8.45 -13.16
N VAL A 225 -10.91 8.44 -11.89
CA VAL A 225 -11.78 8.18 -10.74
C VAL A 225 -11.46 9.18 -9.65
N GLU A 226 -12.48 9.80 -9.07
CA GLU A 226 -12.38 10.66 -7.90
C GLU A 226 -13.18 10.07 -6.76
N THR A 227 -12.55 9.95 -5.59
CA THR A 227 -13.13 9.40 -4.38
C THR A 227 -13.19 10.45 -3.27
N SER A 228 -14.17 10.34 -2.39
CA SER A 228 -14.36 11.22 -1.24
C SER A 228 -14.90 10.45 -0.03
N GLU A 229 -15.05 11.16 1.09
CA GLU A 229 -15.50 10.62 2.36
C GLU A 229 -14.58 9.45 2.83
N GLY A 230 -15.12 8.38 3.42
CA GLY A 230 -14.33 7.26 3.91
C GLY A 230 -13.32 7.65 4.98
N ALA A 231 -12.21 6.93 5.02
CA ALA A 231 -11.05 7.29 5.83
C ALA A 231 -10.19 8.32 5.10
N ASP A 232 -9.63 9.27 5.86
CA ASP A 232 -8.67 10.28 5.37
C ASP A 232 -9.17 11.07 4.14
N GLY A 233 -10.49 11.41 4.13
CA GLY A 233 -11.09 12.24 3.09
C GLY A 233 -11.10 11.62 1.70
N GLY A 234 -11.28 10.32 1.60
CA GLY A 234 -11.40 9.58 0.34
C GLY A 234 -10.09 9.05 -0.22
N VAL A 235 -8.98 9.18 0.52
CA VAL A 235 -7.72 8.53 0.13
C VAL A 235 -7.93 7.02 0.05
N SER A 236 -7.74 6.45 -1.13
CA SER A 236 -8.07 5.06 -1.41
C SER A 236 -7.10 4.41 -2.39
N VAL A 237 -7.16 3.10 -2.49
CA VAL A 237 -6.54 2.31 -3.55
C VAL A 237 -7.63 1.85 -4.47
N CYS A 238 -7.57 2.26 -5.73
CA CYS A 238 -8.52 1.85 -6.76
C CYS A 238 -7.87 0.92 -7.77
N SER A 239 -8.68 0.00 -8.31
CA SER A 239 -8.30 -0.91 -9.38
C SER A 239 -9.33 -0.90 -10.51
N TYR A 240 -8.89 -1.19 -11.73
CA TYR A 240 -9.73 -1.39 -12.91
C TYR A 240 -9.49 -2.79 -13.48
N GLY A 241 -10.56 -3.58 -13.60
CA GLY A 241 -10.45 -4.96 -14.06
C GLY A 241 -9.48 -5.84 -13.25
N GLY A 242 -9.24 -5.49 -11.97
CA GLY A 242 -8.30 -6.18 -11.08
C GLY A 242 -6.85 -5.69 -11.18
N ILE A 243 -6.57 -4.62 -11.92
CA ILE A 243 -5.26 -3.98 -12.03
C ILE A 243 -5.31 -2.66 -11.26
N GLU A 244 -4.37 -2.44 -10.36
CA GLU A 244 -4.25 -1.17 -9.63
C GLU A 244 -3.97 0.00 -10.59
N PHE A 245 -4.58 1.16 -10.33
CA PHE A 245 -4.24 2.38 -11.05
C PHE A 245 -2.78 2.75 -10.79
N PHE A 246 -2.13 3.35 -11.79
CA PHE A 246 -0.75 3.81 -11.66
C PHE A 246 -0.59 4.84 -10.52
N GLU A 247 -1.54 5.77 -10.41
CA GLU A 247 -1.65 6.67 -9.28
C GLU A 247 -2.67 6.09 -8.30
N SER A 248 -2.19 5.47 -7.22
CA SER A 248 -2.99 4.91 -6.14
C SER A 248 -2.59 5.53 -4.80
N ASN A 249 -3.42 5.33 -3.75
CA ASN A 249 -3.22 5.93 -2.43
C ASN A 249 -3.48 7.45 -2.37
N TYR A 250 -4.42 7.93 -3.20
CA TYR A 250 -4.90 9.32 -3.26
C TYR A 250 -6.43 9.32 -3.35
N SER A 251 -7.02 10.51 -3.42
CA SER A 251 -8.45 10.69 -3.74
C SER A 251 -8.71 10.84 -5.24
N VAL A 252 -7.68 10.87 -6.06
CA VAL A 252 -7.76 10.94 -7.53
C VAL A 252 -6.88 9.84 -8.12
N HIS A 253 -7.47 9.06 -9.03
CA HIS A 253 -6.82 7.92 -9.67
C HIS A 253 -6.88 8.09 -11.17
N GLN A 254 -5.76 7.88 -11.86
CA GLN A 254 -5.65 8.04 -13.30
C GLN A 254 -4.85 6.91 -13.94
N GLN A 255 -5.33 6.45 -15.09
CA GLN A 255 -4.64 5.49 -15.92
C GLN A 255 -4.85 5.83 -17.40
N THR A 256 -3.78 6.09 -18.11
CA THR A 256 -3.82 6.23 -19.57
C THR A 256 -4.00 4.86 -20.23
N LEU A 257 -4.93 4.79 -21.17
CA LEU A 257 -5.12 3.68 -22.09
C LEU A 257 -4.74 4.16 -23.49
N GLU A 258 -3.94 3.39 -24.18
CA GLU A 258 -3.43 3.70 -25.53
C GLU A 258 -3.71 2.52 -26.46
N ASP A 259 -3.60 2.75 -27.76
CA ASP A 259 -3.80 1.75 -28.83
C ASP A 259 -5.20 1.09 -28.78
N LEU A 260 -6.23 1.88 -28.45
CA LEU A 260 -7.61 1.43 -28.41
C LEU A 260 -8.19 1.36 -29.80
N THR A 261 -8.79 0.22 -30.16
CA THR A 261 -9.48 0.04 -31.44
C THR A 261 -10.95 0.43 -31.32
N THR A 262 -11.59 0.70 -32.45
CA THR A 262 -13.04 0.95 -32.52
C THR A 262 -13.83 -0.17 -31.85
N GLY A 263 -14.69 0.20 -30.87
CA GLY A 263 -15.47 -0.76 -30.08
C GLY A 263 -15.97 -0.22 -28.76
N SER A 264 -16.73 -1.04 -28.05
CA SER A 264 -17.29 -0.71 -26.73
C SER A 264 -16.37 -1.23 -25.62
N TYR A 265 -16.07 -0.42 -24.65
CA TYR A 265 -15.22 -0.70 -23.52
C TYR A 265 -15.99 -0.60 -22.20
N SER A 266 -15.71 -1.52 -21.29
CA SER A 266 -16.35 -1.57 -19.97
C SER A 266 -15.33 -2.02 -18.92
N TYR A 267 -15.02 -1.13 -17.97
CA TYR A 267 -14.08 -1.37 -16.89
C TYR A 267 -14.79 -1.32 -15.55
N GLY A 268 -14.79 -2.44 -14.81
CA GLY A 268 -15.19 -2.46 -13.39
C GLY A 268 -14.12 -1.75 -12.57
N ILE A 269 -14.54 -0.84 -11.74
CA ILE A 269 -13.69 -0.06 -10.82
C ILE A 269 -14.03 -0.49 -9.40
N ASP A 270 -13.02 -0.88 -8.65
CA ASP A 270 -13.12 -1.23 -7.24
C ASP A 270 -12.16 -0.35 -6.44
N CYS A 271 -12.66 0.34 -5.43
CA CYS A 271 -11.87 1.21 -4.55
C CYS A 271 -12.00 0.76 -3.09
N VAL A 272 -10.89 0.82 -2.34
CA VAL A 272 -10.83 0.52 -0.91
C VAL A 272 -9.96 1.55 -0.20
N ASP A 273 -10.43 2.09 0.92
CA ASP A 273 -9.66 2.99 1.77
C ASP A 273 -8.86 2.25 2.86
N VAL A 274 -8.09 2.99 3.65
CA VAL A 274 -7.25 2.43 4.72
C VAL A 274 -8.08 1.83 5.88
N ALA A 275 -9.34 2.23 6.04
CA ALA A 275 -10.26 1.63 7.02
C ALA A 275 -10.86 0.32 6.51
N GLY A 276 -10.79 0.04 5.21
CA GLY A 276 -11.43 -1.10 4.56
C GLY A 276 -12.83 -0.80 4.04
N ASN A 277 -13.27 0.47 3.97
CA ASN A 277 -14.49 0.82 3.26
C ASN A 277 -14.31 0.58 1.77
N MET A 278 -15.30 -0.03 1.14
CA MET A 278 -15.25 -0.40 -0.28
C MET A 278 -16.35 0.33 -1.04
N ASN A 279 -16.05 0.75 -2.25
CA ASN A 279 -17.03 1.20 -3.22
C ASN A 279 -16.65 0.73 -4.62
N ALA A 280 -17.64 0.49 -5.47
CA ALA A 280 -17.42 -0.02 -6.82
C ALA A 280 -18.35 0.66 -7.83
N THR A 281 -17.87 0.82 -9.04
CA THR A 281 -18.63 1.37 -10.18
C THR A 281 -18.14 0.76 -11.49
N THR A 282 -18.68 1.23 -12.62
CA THR A 282 -18.24 0.78 -13.95
C THR A 282 -18.11 1.99 -14.86
N ILE A 283 -16.98 2.11 -15.54
CA ILE A 283 -16.74 3.09 -16.61
C ILE A 283 -17.06 2.41 -17.94
N ASN A 284 -18.00 3.03 -18.71
CA ASN A 284 -18.39 2.55 -20.02
C ASN A 284 -18.20 3.66 -21.04
N PHE A 285 -17.55 3.34 -22.16
CA PHE A 285 -17.37 4.27 -23.27
C PHE A 285 -17.22 3.51 -24.58
N GLU A 286 -17.29 4.23 -25.68
CA GLU A 286 -17.08 3.72 -27.02
C GLU A 286 -15.90 4.44 -27.66
N ILE A 287 -15.11 3.70 -28.42
CA ILE A 287 -14.08 4.23 -29.30
C ILE A 287 -14.61 4.11 -30.73
N ALA A 288 -14.59 5.22 -31.46
CA ALA A 288 -14.99 5.30 -32.86
C ALA A 288 -13.89 6.01 -33.64
N VAL A 289 -12.72 5.39 -33.72
CA VAL A 289 -11.60 5.92 -34.53
C VAL A 289 -11.96 5.71 -36.00
N ASP A 290 -11.83 6.75 -36.79
CA ASP A 290 -11.92 6.66 -38.22
C ASP A 290 -10.59 6.12 -38.77
N GLU A 291 -10.65 4.95 -39.43
CA GLU A 291 -9.52 4.28 -40.05
C GLU A 291 -9.66 4.24 -41.61
N GLU A 292 -10.72 4.85 -42.14
CA GLU A 292 -10.97 4.90 -43.59
C GLU A 292 -10.31 6.14 -44.18
N ALA A 293 -9.51 5.91 -45.21
CA ALA A 293 -8.89 7.01 -45.94
C ALA A 293 -9.92 7.69 -46.86
N PRO A 294 -9.82 9.01 -47.09
CA PRO A 294 -10.79 9.75 -47.88
C PRO A 294 -10.84 9.26 -49.33
N ASP A 295 -12.06 9.18 -49.88
CA ASP A 295 -12.32 8.78 -51.27
C ASP A 295 -12.85 9.93 -52.14
N ILE A 296 -12.43 9.93 -53.41
CA ILE A 296 -12.98 10.87 -54.40
C ILE A 296 -14.38 10.39 -54.84
N THR A 297 -15.39 11.23 -54.54
CA THR A 297 -16.78 10.95 -54.91
C THR A 297 -17.14 11.50 -56.29
N SER A 298 -16.45 12.58 -56.73
CA SER A 298 -16.65 13.21 -58.02
C SER A 298 -15.37 13.88 -58.53
N LEU A 299 -15.11 13.71 -59.81
CA LEU A 299 -14.02 14.40 -60.52
C LEU A 299 -14.48 14.88 -61.86
N TYR A 300 -14.36 16.15 -62.17
CA TYR A 300 -14.70 16.70 -63.47
C TYR A 300 -13.84 17.88 -63.89
N LEU A 301 -13.69 18.06 -65.16
CA LEU A 301 -12.96 19.16 -65.77
C LEU A 301 -13.95 20.18 -66.37
N GLN A 302 -13.82 21.44 -65.99
CA GLN A 302 -14.55 22.54 -66.62
C GLN A 302 -13.58 23.63 -67.04
N GLU A 303 -13.56 23.91 -68.34
CA GLU A 303 -12.58 24.84 -68.96
C GLU A 303 -11.13 24.37 -68.70
N ASN A 304 -10.35 25.05 -67.90
CA ASN A 304 -8.97 24.70 -67.51
C ASN A 304 -8.84 24.43 -66.00
N THR A 305 -9.95 24.04 -65.36
CA THR A 305 -10.00 23.83 -63.92
C THR A 305 -10.53 22.45 -63.60
N VAL A 306 -9.79 21.68 -62.78
CA VAL A 306 -10.20 20.38 -62.24
C VAL A 306 -10.95 20.63 -60.96
N TYR A 307 -12.10 19.98 -60.81
CA TYR A 307 -12.92 19.99 -59.59
C TYR A 307 -12.94 18.59 -59.04
N VAL A 308 -12.73 18.49 -57.73
CA VAL A 308 -12.69 17.24 -57.00
C VAL A 308 -13.60 17.32 -55.79
N ASP A 309 -14.49 16.37 -55.65
CA ASP A 309 -15.35 16.23 -54.48
C ASP A 309 -14.95 14.97 -53.71
N PHE A 310 -14.91 15.02 -52.37
CA PHE A 310 -14.59 13.93 -51.48
C PHE A 310 -15.81 13.53 -50.67
N ASP A 311 -15.77 12.37 -50.04
CA ASP A 311 -16.81 11.84 -49.14
C ASP A 311 -16.73 12.45 -47.73
N GLU A 312 -15.60 13.04 -47.36
CA GLU A 312 -15.35 13.66 -46.07
C GLU A 312 -14.52 14.96 -46.16
N THR A 313 -14.21 15.55 -44.98
CA THR A 313 -13.36 16.75 -44.90
C THR A 313 -11.90 16.36 -45.04
N VAL A 314 -11.21 16.97 -46.01
CA VAL A 314 -9.81 16.68 -46.26
C VAL A 314 -8.96 17.93 -46.37
N SER A 315 -7.67 17.77 -46.03
CA SER A 315 -6.59 18.69 -46.37
C SER A 315 -5.70 18.04 -47.42
N CYS A 316 -5.60 18.66 -48.60
CA CYS A 316 -4.84 18.08 -49.71
C CYS A 316 -3.62 18.91 -50.07
N GLU A 317 -2.57 18.24 -50.50
CA GLU A 317 -1.39 18.80 -51.16
C GLU A 317 -1.37 18.41 -52.63
N TYR A 318 -1.17 19.41 -53.49
CA TYR A 318 -1.04 19.23 -54.90
C TYR A 318 0.36 19.69 -55.32
N TYR A 319 1.12 18.87 -55.85
CA TYR A 319 2.53 18.88 -56.29
C TYR A 319 3.46 19.98 -55.71
N PHE A 320 3.00 21.20 -55.41
CA PHE A 320 3.76 22.29 -54.78
C PHE A 320 2.89 23.28 -53.99
N GLU A 321 1.60 23.10 -53.91
CA GLU A 321 0.70 24.00 -53.20
C GLU A 321 -0.26 23.23 -52.32
N SER A 322 -0.32 23.61 -51.03
CA SER A 322 -1.31 23.09 -50.10
C SER A 322 -2.62 23.82 -50.25
N PHE A 323 -3.72 23.12 -50.36
CA PHE A 323 -5.08 23.66 -50.33
C PHE A 323 -5.98 22.85 -49.44
N SER A 324 -6.85 23.55 -48.72
CA SER A 324 -7.84 22.89 -47.85
C SER A 324 -9.21 22.99 -48.46
N PHE A 325 -9.97 21.93 -48.41
CA PHE A 325 -11.37 21.86 -48.78
C PHE A 325 -12.23 22.17 -47.56
N GLY A 326 -13.35 22.84 -47.74
CA GLY A 326 -14.20 23.23 -46.63
C GLY A 326 -14.72 22.08 -45.76
N SER A 327 -15.47 22.35 -44.70
CA SER A 327 -16.04 21.35 -43.79
C SER A 327 -17.47 20.95 -44.18
N GLY A 328 -17.77 19.65 -44.25
CA GLY A 328 -19.10 19.10 -44.55
C GLY A 328 -19.02 17.74 -45.24
N THR A 329 -20.13 17.16 -45.67
CA THR A 329 -20.19 15.84 -46.33
C THR A 329 -20.05 15.88 -47.86
N SER A 330 -19.86 17.03 -48.44
CA SER A 330 -19.50 17.19 -49.86
C SER A 330 -18.56 18.35 -50.00
N PHE A 331 -17.31 18.04 -50.30
CA PHE A 331 -16.26 19.02 -50.46
C PHE A 331 -15.85 19.10 -51.89
N SER A 332 -15.86 20.31 -52.44
CA SER A 332 -15.31 20.54 -53.74
C SER A 332 -14.16 21.53 -53.65
N SER A 333 -13.08 21.16 -54.25
CA SER A 333 -11.97 22.05 -54.50
C SER A 333 -11.65 22.07 -55.99
N SER A 334 -10.86 23.07 -56.38
CA SER A 334 -10.48 23.22 -57.76
C SER A 334 -9.06 23.70 -57.89
N PHE A 335 -8.36 23.20 -58.88
CA PHE A 335 -7.05 23.71 -59.26
C PHE A 335 -6.95 23.91 -60.78
N ALA A 336 -6.21 24.94 -61.16
CA ALA A 336 -5.99 25.24 -62.55
C ALA A 336 -4.93 24.31 -63.16
N LEU A 337 -5.17 23.84 -64.38
CA LEU A 337 -4.20 23.07 -65.14
C LEU A 337 -2.97 23.90 -65.50
N VAL A 338 -1.77 23.31 -65.38
CA VAL A 338 -0.53 23.91 -65.84
C VAL A 338 -0.18 23.37 -67.21
N ASP A 339 0.09 24.27 -68.18
CA ASP A 339 0.41 23.90 -69.55
C ASP A 339 1.57 22.89 -69.61
N GLY A 340 1.32 21.75 -70.28
CA GLY A 340 2.30 20.72 -70.47
C GLY A 340 2.43 19.67 -69.36
N THR A 341 1.60 19.73 -68.34
CA THR A 341 1.48 18.72 -67.30
C THR A 341 0.29 17.81 -67.63
N SER A 342 0.51 16.49 -67.67
CA SER A 342 -0.53 15.51 -67.92
C SER A 342 -1.01 14.78 -66.65
N ASP A 343 -0.16 14.69 -65.64
CA ASP A 343 -0.46 13.96 -64.39
C ASP A 343 -0.28 14.89 -63.18
N TYR A 344 -1.30 14.90 -62.34
CA TYR A 344 -1.33 15.66 -61.10
C TYR A 344 -1.42 14.66 -59.95
N TYR A 345 -0.48 14.73 -59.01
CA TYR A 345 -0.47 13.93 -57.82
C TYR A 345 -1.08 14.71 -56.67
N ILE A 346 -2.10 14.16 -56.06
CA ILE A 346 -2.85 14.77 -54.97
C ILE A 346 -2.71 13.83 -53.78
N ILE A 347 -2.25 14.34 -52.64
CA ILE A 347 -2.22 13.63 -51.35
C ILE A 347 -3.18 14.34 -50.44
N CYS A 348 -4.14 13.61 -49.90
CA CYS A 348 -5.15 14.14 -49.01
C CYS A 348 -5.11 13.42 -47.67
N GLN A 349 -5.29 14.17 -46.61
CA GLN A 349 -5.49 13.63 -45.24
C GLN A 349 -6.81 14.12 -44.71
N ASP A 350 -7.55 13.25 -44.02
CA ASP A 350 -8.73 13.63 -43.24
C ASP A 350 -8.34 14.27 -41.91
N GLU A 351 -9.32 14.52 -41.03
CA GLU A 351 -9.09 15.08 -39.70
C GLU A 351 -8.45 14.06 -38.69
N TYR A 352 -8.41 12.75 -39.06
CA TYR A 352 -7.83 11.64 -38.27
C TYR A 352 -6.46 11.19 -38.80
N GLU A 353 -5.88 11.93 -39.74
CA GLU A 353 -4.58 11.66 -40.37
C GLU A 353 -4.58 10.44 -41.32
N ASN A 354 -5.75 9.87 -41.69
CA ASN A 354 -5.79 8.85 -42.74
C ASN A 354 -5.44 9.49 -44.11
N GLU A 355 -4.49 8.86 -44.79
CA GLU A 355 -3.94 9.41 -46.03
C GLU A 355 -4.43 8.66 -47.28
N ALA A 356 -4.86 9.39 -48.27
CA ALA A 356 -5.09 8.87 -49.62
C ALA A 356 -4.30 9.63 -50.66
N SER A 357 -3.80 8.93 -51.66
CA SER A 357 -3.08 9.50 -52.77
C SER A 357 -3.78 9.24 -54.11
N PHE A 358 -3.98 10.27 -54.90
CA PHE A 358 -4.69 10.21 -56.16
C PHE A 358 -3.82 10.74 -57.31
N VAL A 359 -4.00 10.16 -58.49
CA VAL A 359 -3.39 10.67 -59.72
C VAL A 359 -4.51 11.07 -60.68
N VAL A 360 -4.54 12.35 -61.04
CA VAL A 360 -5.46 12.89 -62.01
C VAL A 360 -4.71 13.17 -63.31
N SER A 361 -5.05 12.40 -64.37
CA SER A 361 -4.48 12.56 -65.70
C SER A 361 -5.44 13.33 -66.60
N VAL A 362 -4.94 14.39 -67.26
CA VAL A 362 -5.75 15.29 -68.10
C VAL A 362 -5.23 15.37 -69.50
#